data_3fde365a500c944fce9e3a0aea856b8e
#
_entry.id   3fde365a500c944fce9e3a0aea856b8e
#
_cell.length_a   1.000
_cell.length_b   1.000
_cell.length_c   1.000
_cell.angle_alpha   90.00
_cell.angle_beta   90.00
_cell.angle_gamma   90.00
#
_symmetry.space_group_name_H-M   'P 1'
#
loop_
_entity.id
_entity.type
_entity.pdbx_description
1 polymer ?
#
loop_
_entity_poly.entity_id
_entity_poly.type
_entity_poly.pdbx_seq_one_letter_code
_entity_poly.pdbx_strand_id
1 'polypeptide(L)'
;AEKGQFPVTTTLLGIGSFKSDHVLNIGLPGMHGSAYANHAINDSDLLIALGMRFDDRVTSKVSLFAPNAKVIHVDIDPAELGKNVRPTVPIVGDVKHVLKQLMPLVEKVDRREWLSHIEELRRNHPLFFEDDDTLRPQDVIQQISDITEGKAIIATGVGQHQMWAAQLYKFTEFNSFITSGGLGAMGFET
;
A
#
# COMPACT_ATOMS: atom_id res chain seq x y z
N ALA A 1 5.06 10.56 -7.35
CA ALA A 1 4.02 10.92 -6.37
C ALA A 1 4.08 12.42 -6.06
N GLU A 2 5.15 12.94 -5.49
CA GLU A 2 5.28 14.31 -5.01
C GLU A 2 4.95 15.38 -6.06
N LYS A 3 5.52 15.25 -7.29
CA LYS A 3 5.30 16.22 -8.36
C LYS A 3 3.81 16.35 -8.75
N GLY A 4 3.09 15.22 -8.81
CA GLY A 4 1.68 15.18 -9.15
C GLY A 4 0.75 15.13 -7.96
N GLN A 5 1.27 15.15 -6.72
CA GLN A 5 0.53 14.99 -5.48
C GLN A 5 -0.38 13.76 -5.46
N PHE A 6 0.13 12.62 -5.97
CA PHE A 6 -0.59 11.36 -5.96
C PHE A 6 -0.43 10.65 -4.61
N PRO A 7 -1.54 10.33 -3.91
CA PRO A 7 -1.50 9.44 -2.77
C PRO A 7 -1.00 8.05 -3.18
N VAL A 8 -0.30 7.38 -2.28
CA VAL A 8 0.32 6.08 -2.56
C VAL A 8 -0.10 5.06 -1.52
N THR A 9 -0.58 3.91 -2.00
CA THR A 9 -0.72 2.69 -1.21
C THR A 9 0.37 1.70 -1.62
N THR A 10 0.80 0.87 -0.69
CA THR A 10 1.75 -0.21 -0.98
C THR A 10 1.12 -1.55 -0.62
N THR A 11 1.20 -2.52 -1.54
CA THR A 11 0.83 -3.90 -1.22
C THR A 11 1.78 -4.49 -0.17
N LEU A 12 1.45 -5.64 0.41
CA LEU A 12 2.26 -6.25 1.47
C LEU A 12 3.75 -6.38 1.08
N LEU A 13 4.03 -6.87 -0.13
CA LEU A 13 5.40 -6.98 -0.65
C LEU A 13 5.96 -5.63 -1.17
N GLY A 14 5.12 -4.63 -1.31
CA GLY A 14 5.53 -3.27 -1.69
C GLY A 14 5.89 -2.38 -0.50
N ILE A 15 5.68 -2.83 0.73
CA ILE A 15 6.03 -2.07 1.94
C ILE A 15 7.53 -1.77 1.92
N GLY A 16 7.90 -0.53 2.27
CA GLY A 16 9.27 -0.03 2.18
C GLY A 16 9.66 0.51 0.81
N SER A 17 8.85 0.34 -0.24
CA SER A 17 9.08 1.01 -1.54
C SER A 17 8.71 2.49 -1.53
N PHE A 18 7.87 2.90 -0.58
CA PHE A 18 7.48 4.28 -0.31
C PHE A 18 7.47 4.49 1.20
N LYS A 19 8.10 5.56 1.68
CA LYS A 19 8.27 5.80 3.13
C LYS A 19 6.92 5.89 3.83
N SER A 20 6.78 5.18 4.96
CA SER A 20 5.53 5.14 5.73
C SER A 20 5.19 6.49 6.38
N ASP A 21 6.18 7.30 6.70
CA ASP A 21 6.03 8.63 7.29
C ASP A 21 5.77 9.76 6.26
N HIS A 22 5.78 9.43 4.98
CA HIS A 22 5.53 10.42 3.92
C HIS A 22 4.06 10.84 3.89
N VAL A 23 3.78 12.15 3.76
CA VAL A 23 2.42 12.73 3.77
C VAL A 23 1.47 12.10 2.72
N LEU A 24 2.00 11.65 1.59
CA LEU A 24 1.23 10.99 0.54
C LEU A 24 1.05 9.49 0.77
N ASN A 25 1.65 8.89 1.80
CA ASN A 25 1.46 7.48 2.10
C ASN A 25 0.10 7.29 2.78
N ILE A 26 -0.75 6.47 2.18
CA ILE A 26 -2.05 6.11 2.74
C ILE A 26 -2.13 4.64 3.16
N GLY A 27 -0.98 4.00 3.33
CA GLY A 27 -0.82 2.70 3.96
C GLY A 27 -1.12 1.49 3.08
N LEU A 28 -1.45 0.38 3.73
CA LEU A 28 -1.73 -0.90 3.11
C LEU A 28 -3.20 -0.98 2.65
N PRO A 29 -3.50 -1.39 1.41
CA PRO A 29 -4.85 -1.67 0.93
C PRO A 29 -5.24 -3.14 1.13
N GLY A 30 -6.51 -3.44 0.90
CA GLY A 30 -7.05 -4.79 0.83
C GLY A 30 -7.61 -5.30 2.16
N MET A 31 -7.77 -6.61 2.25
CA MET A 31 -8.43 -7.31 3.37
C MET A 31 -7.77 -7.01 4.74
N HIS A 32 -6.46 -6.87 4.75
CA HIS A 32 -5.67 -6.58 5.95
C HIS A 32 -5.16 -5.13 5.99
N GLY A 33 -5.65 -4.31 5.07
CA GLY A 33 -5.32 -2.89 5.00
C GLY A 33 -6.21 -2.03 5.87
N SER A 34 -5.95 -0.74 5.86
CA SER A 34 -6.81 0.23 6.54
C SER A 34 -8.09 0.48 5.75
N ALA A 35 -9.20 0.71 6.48
CA ALA A 35 -10.47 1.04 5.84
C ALA A 35 -10.36 2.32 5.01
N TYR A 36 -9.66 3.34 5.51
CA TYR A 36 -9.47 4.59 4.76
C TYR A 36 -8.69 4.41 3.45
N ALA A 37 -7.69 3.49 3.38
CA ALA A 37 -6.99 3.20 2.13
C ALA A 37 -7.92 2.51 1.12
N ASN A 38 -8.76 1.59 1.59
CA ASN A 38 -9.75 0.91 0.74
C ASN A 38 -10.82 1.88 0.22
N HIS A 39 -11.32 2.78 1.07
CA HIS A 39 -12.25 3.84 0.64
C HIS A 39 -11.60 4.77 -0.38
N ALA A 40 -10.37 5.23 -0.14
CA ALA A 40 -9.66 6.08 -1.08
C ALA A 40 -9.46 5.43 -2.46
N ILE A 41 -9.18 4.12 -2.51
CA ILE A 41 -9.12 3.38 -3.78
C ILE A 41 -10.50 3.35 -4.47
N ASN A 42 -11.57 3.08 -3.73
CA ASN A 42 -12.91 2.97 -4.29
C ASN A 42 -13.47 4.32 -4.77
N ASP A 43 -13.09 5.41 -4.12
CA ASP A 43 -13.51 6.78 -4.46
C ASP A 43 -12.65 7.40 -5.57
N SER A 44 -11.54 6.75 -5.95
CA SER A 44 -10.63 7.27 -6.97
C SER A 44 -11.22 7.24 -8.37
N ASP A 45 -10.86 8.22 -9.19
CA ASP A 45 -11.18 8.29 -10.63
C ASP A 45 -10.06 7.69 -11.50
N LEU A 46 -8.85 7.60 -10.97
CA LEU A 46 -7.68 7.03 -11.62
C LEU A 46 -6.87 6.19 -10.63
N LEU A 47 -6.60 4.95 -10.99
CA LEU A 47 -5.71 4.05 -10.28
C LEU A 47 -4.50 3.74 -11.14
N ILE A 48 -3.30 4.06 -10.65
CA ILE A 48 -2.04 3.72 -11.30
C ILE A 48 -1.42 2.55 -10.54
N ALA A 49 -1.51 1.37 -11.12
CA ALA A 49 -1.00 0.13 -10.56
C ALA A 49 0.40 -0.16 -11.13
N LEU A 50 1.39 -0.28 -10.24
CA LEU A 50 2.80 -0.46 -10.59
C LEU A 50 3.31 -1.78 -10.02
N GLY A 51 3.48 -2.80 -10.87
CA GLY A 51 4.00 -4.10 -10.49
C GLY A 51 3.12 -4.85 -9.48
N MET A 52 1.80 -4.70 -9.58
CA MET A 52 0.86 -5.40 -8.70
C MET A 52 -0.11 -6.28 -9.49
N ARG A 53 -0.36 -7.49 -9.04
CA ARG A 53 -1.17 -8.48 -9.76
C ARG A 53 -2.67 -8.44 -9.46
N PHE A 54 -3.17 -7.49 -8.67
CA PHE A 54 -4.58 -7.39 -8.28
C PHE A 54 -5.14 -8.70 -7.70
N ASP A 55 -4.43 -9.30 -6.73
CA ASP A 55 -4.89 -10.52 -6.10
C ASP A 55 -6.10 -10.27 -5.18
N ASP A 56 -6.75 -11.37 -4.78
CA ASP A 56 -7.97 -11.33 -3.98
C ASP A 56 -7.77 -10.71 -2.58
N ARG A 57 -6.53 -10.73 -2.04
CA ARG A 57 -6.23 -10.09 -0.74
C ARG A 57 -6.27 -8.58 -0.82
N VAL A 58 -6.04 -8.02 -2.00
CA VAL A 58 -6.13 -6.58 -2.26
C VAL A 58 -7.51 -6.19 -2.80
N THR A 59 -8.01 -6.92 -3.79
CA THR A 59 -9.25 -6.55 -4.48
C THR A 59 -10.50 -7.02 -3.77
N SER A 60 -10.43 -8.09 -2.96
CA SER A 60 -11.60 -8.80 -2.46
C SER A 60 -12.54 -9.15 -3.62
N LYS A 61 -13.76 -8.63 -3.65
CA LYS A 61 -14.69 -8.82 -4.75
C LYS A 61 -14.34 -7.87 -5.91
N VAL A 62 -13.70 -8.38 -6.95
CA VAL A 62 -13.20 -7.61 -8.11
C VAL A 62 -14.26 -6.69 -8.71
N SER A 63 -15.53 -7.12 -8.80
CA SER A 63 -16.61 -6.31 -9.37
C SER A 63 -16.97 -5.05 -8.56
N LEU A 64 -16.49 -4.94 -7.32
CA LEU A 64 -16.68 -3.80 -6.44
C LEU A 64 -15.39 -3.01 -6.18
N PHE A 65 -14.27 -3.46 -6.72
CA PHE A 65 -12.96 -2.82 -6.54
C PHE A 65 -12.81 -1.63 -7.48
N ALA A 66 -12.57 -0.44 -6.93
CA ALA A 66 -12.35 0.80 -7.67
C ALA A 66 -13.33 1.00 -8.85
N PRO A 67 -14.66 0.95 -8.61
CA PRO A 67 -15.67 0.79 -9.67
C PRO A 67 -15.71 1.95 -10.65
N ASN A 68 -15.24 3.13 -10.24
CA ASN A 68 -15.26 4.35 -11.05
C ASN A 68 -13.88 4.71 -11.63
N ALA A 69 -12.83 3.99 -11.23
CA ALA A 69 -11.48 4.32 -11.62
C ALA A 69 -11.12 3.85 -13.04
N LYS A 70 -10.48 4.72 -13.80
CA LYS A 70 -9.67 4.29 -14.93
C LYS A 70 -8.38 3.67 -14.40
N VAL A 71 -7.96 2.54 -14.95
CA VAL A 71 -6.79 1.81 -14.47
C VAL A 71 -5.65 1.89 -15.48
N ILE A 72 -4.52 2.44 -15.07
CA ILE A 72 -3.24 2.30 -15.75
C ILE A 72 -2.50 1.17 -15.03
N HIS A 73 -2.19 0.10 -15.74
CA HIS A 73 -1.51 -1.06 -15.15
C HIS A 73 -0.16 -1.27 -15.82
N VAL A 74 0.89 -1.14 -15.03
CA VAL A 74 2.28 -1.39 -15.46
C VAL A 74 2.76 -2.67 -14.80
N ASP A 75 3.13 -3.65 -15.60
CA ASP A 75 3.75 -4.88 -15.12
C ASP A 75 4.81 -5.36 -16.11
N ILE A 76 5.84 -6.03 -15.59
CA ILE A 76 6.88 -6.65 -16.42
C ILE A 76 6.38 -7.94 -17.06
N ASP A 77 5.43 -8.62 -16.40
CA ASP A 77 4.80 -9.83 -16.90
C ASP A 77 3.51 -9.50 -17.68
N PRO A 78 3.49 -9.71 -19.00
CA PRO A 78 2.30 -9.45 -19.79
C PRO A 78 1.09 -10.32 -19.39
N ALA A 79 1.31 -11.46 -18.73
CA ALA A 79 0.23 -12.36 -18.28
C ALA A 79 -0.56 -11.79 -17.09
N GLU A 80 0.00 -10.86 -16.33
CA GLU A 80 -0.71 -10.20 -15.22
C GLU A 80 -1.65 -9.08 -15.71
N LEU A 81 -1.40 -8.52 -16.90
CA LEU A 81 -2.20 -7.42 -17.44
C LEU A 81 -3.61 -7.89 -17.85
N GLY A 82 -4.61 -7.40 -17.13
CA GLY A 82 -6.01 -7.75 -17.40
C GLY A 82 -6.48 -9.10 -16.87
N LYS A 83 -5.65 -9.81 -16.13
CA LYS A 83 -5.99 -11.11 -15.53
C LYS A 83 -7.13 -11.01 -14.52
N ASN A 84 -7.07 -10.10 -13.58
CA ASN A 84 -8.08 -9.91 -12.54
C ASN A 84 -8.87 -8.61 -12.76
N VAL A 85 -8.17 -7.49 -12.99
CA VAL A 85 -8.77 -6.19 -13.23
C VAL A 85 -8.42 -5.74 -14.65
N ARG A 86 -9.42 -5.42 -15.46
CA ARG A 86 -9.21 -4.95 -16.83
C ARG A 86 -8.65 -3.52 -16.83
N PRO A 87 -7.41 -3.30 -17.30
CA PRO A 87 -6.85 -1.95 -17.35
C PRO A 87 -7.44 -1.14 -18.50
N THR A 88 -7.56 0.16 -18.29
CA THR A 88 -7.85 1.13 -19.38
C THR A 88 -6.60 1.32 -20.24
N VAL A 89 -5.43 1.35 -19.60
CA VAL A 89 -4.12 1.47 -20.28
C VAL A 89 -3.19 0.39 -19.72
N PRO A 90 -2.97 -0.71 -20.47
CA PRO A 90 -1.97 -1.71 -20.12
C PRO A 90 -0.58 -1.28 -20.62
N ILE A 91 0.44 -1.44 -19.79
CA ILE A 91 1.84 -1.15 -20.15
C ILE A 91 2.71 -2.33 -19.72
N VAL A 92 3.27 -3.06 -20.67
CA VAL A 92 4.29 -4.08 -20.40
C VAL A 92 5.64 -3.39 -20.27
N GLY A 93 6.27 -3.50 -19.11
CA GLY A 93 7.59 -2.90 -18.91
C GLY A 93 8.05 -2.89 -17.47
N ASP A 94 9.35 -2.66 -17.32
CA ASP A 94 9.96 -2.40 -16.03
C ASP A 94 9.46 -1.08 -15.44
N VAL A 95 8.97 -1.13 -14.20
CA VAL A 95 8.36 0.02 -13.50
C VAL A 95 9.30 1.22 -13.46
N LYS A 96 10.60 1.00 -13.20
CA LYS A 96 11.59 2.08 -13.14
C LYS A 96 11.76 2.77 -14.49
N HIS A 97 11.77 2.01 -15.60
CA HIS A 97 11.85 2.56 -16.94
C HIS A 97 10.59 3.34 -17.32
N VAL A 98 9.41 2.78 -17.02
CA VAL A 98 8.13 3.46 -17.28
C VAL A 98 8.03 4.76 -16.48
N LEU A 99 8.36 4.73 -15.19
CA LEU A 99 8.36 5.93 -14.35
C LEU A 99 9.33 7.01 -14.83
N LYS A 100 10.52 6.64 -15.32
CA LYS A 100 11.47 7.61 -15.93
C LYS A 100 10.89 8.30 -17.15
N GLN A 101 10.14 7.60 -17.99
CA GLN A 101 9.49 8.16 -19.16
C GLN A 101 8.26 8.99 -18.78
N LEU A 102 7.50 8.56 -17.78
CA LEU A 102 6.29 9.25 -17.31
C LEU A 102 6.61 10.54 -16.56
N MET A 103 7.68 10.57 -15.79
CA MET A 103 7.99 11.69 -14.88
C MET A 103 8.09 13.07 -15.55
N PRO A 104 8.68 13.22 -16.77
CA PRO A 104 8.66 14.51 -17.49
C PRO A 104 7.25 14.96 -17.85
N LEU A 105 6.35 14.04 -18.12
CA LEU A 105 4.97 14.29 -18.58
C LEU A 105 4.00 14.60 -17.42
N VAL A 106 4.38 14.27 -16.19
CA VAL A 106 3.56 14.60 -15.02
C VAL A 106 3.60 16.11 -14.79
N GLU A 107 2.44 16.72 -14.74
CA GLU A 107 2.29 18.13 -14.40
C GLU A 107 2.04 18.30 -12.89
N LYS A 108 2.41 19.46 -12.37
CA LYS A 108 2.07 19.84 -10.99
C LYS A 108 0.61 20.30 -10.98
N VAL A 109 -0.23 19.52 -10.31
CA VAL A 109 -1.67 19.80 -10.20
C VAL A 109 -2.02 19.96 -8.72
N ASP A 110 -2.86 20.93 -8.41
CA ASP A 110 -3.42 21.10 -7.07
C ASP A 110 -4.46 20.00 -6.80
N ARG A 111 -4.18 19.14 -5.82
CA ARG A 111 -5.07 18.06 -5.40
C ARG A 111 -5.50 18.19 -3.94
N ARG A 112 -5.53 19.42 -3.41
CA ARG A 112 -5.87 19.66 -2.00
C ARG A 112 -7.23 19.10 -1.62
N GLU A 113 -8.23 19.20 -2.47
CA GLU A 113 -9.56 18.64 -2.21
C GLU A 113 -9.50 17.12 -2.03
N TRP A 114 -8.80 16.41 -2.93
CA TRP A 114 -8.61 14.97 -2.85
C TRP A 114 -7.82 14.55 -1.60
N LEU A 115 -6.73 15.26 -1.30
CA LEU A 115 -5.95 14.99 -0.11
C LEU A 115 -6.74 15.29 1.17
N SER A 116 -7.56 16.32 1.20
CA SER A 116 -8.46 16.62 2.32
C SER A 116 -9.52 15.55 2.51
N HIS A 117 -10.08 15.01 1.43
CA HIS A 117 -11.01 13.88 1.49
C HIS A 117 -10.35 12.63 2.10
N ILE A 118 -9.12 12.31 1.69
CA ILE A 118 -8.37 11.18 2.27
C ILE A 118 -8.11 11.40 3.77
N GLU A 119 -7.76 12.61 4.19
CA GLU A 119 -7.59 12.92 5.62
C GLU A 119 -8.91 12.83 6.41
N GLU A 120 -10.03 13.14 5.79
CA GLU A 120 -11.35 12.91 6.38
C GLU A 120 -11.65 11.41 6.52
N LEU A 121 -11.37 10.61 5.49
CA LEU A 121 -11.48 9.14 5.56
C LEU A 121 -10.61 8.56 6.68
N ARG A 122 -9.37 9.05 6.83
CA ARG A 122 -8.46 8.61 7.90
C ARG A 122 -8.99 8.95 9.29
N ARG A 123 -9.60 10.12 9.47
CA ARG A 123 -10.22 10.50 10.76
C ARG A 123 -11.47 9.69 11.08
N ASN A 124 -12.27 9.37 10.06
CA ASN A 124 -13.52 8.65 10.22
C ASN A 124 -13.31 7.13 10.38
N HIS A 125 -12.20 6.61 9.86
CA HIS A 125 -11.86 5.18 9.87
C HIS A 125 -10.42 4.95 10.35
N PRO A 126 -10.05 5.40 11.57
CA PRO A 126 -8.71 5.17 12.08
C PRO A 126 -8.42 3.68 12.28
N LEU A 127 -7.15 3.31 12.19
CA LEU A 127 -6.69 2.04 12.74
C LEU A 127 -6.78 2.17 14.26
N PHE A 128 -7.85 1.62 14.81
CA PHE A 128 -8.16 1.74 16.24
C PHE A 128 -8.04 0.39 16.93
N PHE A 129 -7.44 0.38 18.09
CA PHE A 129 -7.53 -0.68 19.11
C PHE A 129 -7.71 -0.01 20.46
N GLU A 130 -8.45 -0.67 21.35
CA GLU A 130 -8.75 -0.11 22.66
C GLU A 130 -7.44 0.13 23.43
N ASP A 131 -7.33 1.29 24.05
CA ASP A 131 -6.26 1.62 24.98
C ASP A 131 -6.72 1.25 26.39
N ASP A 132 -6.31 0.06 26.80
CA ASP A 132 -6.52 -0.44 28.18
C ASP A 132 -5.18 -0.86 28.79
N ASP A 133 -5.16 -1.20 30.08
CA ASP A 133 -3.94 -1.61 30.81
C ASP A 133 -3.37 -2.97 30.33
N THR A 134 -3.86 -3.53 29.23
CA THR A 134 -3.44 -4.84 28.73
C THR A 134 -2.33 -4.66 27.69
N LEU A 135 -1.18 -5.30 27.89
CA LEU A 135 -0.11 -5.33 26.88
C LEU A 135 -0.57 -6.10 25.64
N ARG A 136 -0.61 -5.43 24.51
CA ARG A 136 -1.03 -5.99 23.24
C ARG A 136 0.14 -6.14 22.27
N PRO A 137 0.07 -7.08 21.32
CA PRO A 137 1.08 -7.20 20.26
C PRO A 137 1.27 -5.90 19.46
N GLN A 138 0.19 -5.13 19.29
CA GLN A 138 0.19 -3.85 18.59
C GLN A 138 1.07 -2.82 19.30
N ASP A 139 0.99 -2.75 20.65
CA ASP A 139 1.79 -1.84 21.47
C ASP A 139 3.29 -2.17 21.35
N VAL A 140 3.62 -3.47 21.36
CA VAL A 140 4.99 -3.94 21.19
C VAL A 140 5.55 -3.51 19.83
N ILE A 141 4.77 -3.67 18.76
CA ILE A 141 5.20 -3.29 17.40
C ILE A 141 5.38 -1.78 17.29
N GLN A 142 4.48 -0.99 17.88
CA GLN A 142 4.62 0.47 17.89
C GLN A 142 5.86 0.90 18.66
N GLN A 143 6.11 0.32 19.84
CA GLN A 143 7.32 0.60 20.62
C GLN A 143 8.60 0.23 19.87
N ILE A 144 8.63 -0.92 19.20
CA ILE A 144 9.76 -1.30 18.35
C ILE A 144 9.96 -0.27 17.22
N SER A 145 8.87 0.17 16.58
CA SER A 145 8.94 1.20 15.54
C SER A 145 9.50 2.52 16.07
N ASP A 146 9.07 2.94 17.25
CA ASP A 146 9.53 4.20 17.85
C ASP A 146 10.99 4.13 18.32
N ILE A 147 11.40 3.04 18.98
CA ILE A 147 12.78 2.82 19.45
C ILE A 147 13.76 2.75 18.27
N THR A 148 13.36 2.11 17.19
CA THR A 148 14.20 1.95 15.98
C THR A 148 14.07 3.12 15.00
N GLU A 149 13.21 4.08 15.29
CA GLU A 149 12.87 5.19 14.37
C GLU A 149 12.45 4.69 12.97
N GLY A 150 11.84 3.51 12.91
CA GLY A 150 11.43 2.88 11.65
C GLY A 150 12.58 2.39 10.76
N LYS A 151 13.82 2.34 11.28
CA LYS A 151 15.03 2.02 10.50
C LYS A 151 15.43 0.54 10.57
N ALA A 152 14.82 -0.26 11.43
CA ALA A 152 15.15 -1.67 11.53
C ALA A 152 14.63 -2.46 10.33
N ILE A 153 15.35 -3.53 9.99
CA ILE A 153 14.86 -4.55 9.07
C ILE A 153 13.97 -5.48 9.89
N ILE A 154 12.70 -5.57 9.50
CA ILE A 154 11.69 -6.41 10.16
C ILE A 154 11.45 -7.65 9.31
N ALA A 155 11.82 -8.81 9.83
CA ALA A 155 11.50 -10.10 9.24
C ALA A 155 10.29 -10.70 9.97
N THR A 156 9.31 -11.19 9.23
CA THR A 156 8.12 -11.82 9.83
C THR A 156 7.82 -13.17 9.17
N GLY A 157 7.33 -14.12 9.97
CA GLY A 157 6.58 -15.25 9.47
C GLY A 157 5.21 -14.84 8.95
N VAL A 158 4.33 -15.81 8.80
CA VAL A 158 2.97 -15.61 8.29
C VAL A 158 1.94 -15.75 9.42
N GLY A 159 1.09 -14.73 9.59
CA GLY A 159 0.06 -14.72 10.61
C GLY A 159 -0.35 -13.31 11.03
N GLN A 160 -1.04 -13.20 12.16
CA GLN A 160 -1.51 -11.92 12.68
C GLN A 160 -0.37 -10.93 12.94
N HIS A 161 0.75 -11.41 13.48
CA HIS A 161 1.95 -10.59 13.72
C HIS A 161 2.48 -9.94 12.44
N GLN A 162 2.44 -10.64 11.30
CA GLN A 162 2.80 -10.10 9.99
C GLN A 162 1.88 -8.92 9.62
N MET A 163 0.57 -9.09 9.81
CA MET A 163 -0.39 -8.06 9.48
C MET A 163 -0.25 -6.84 10.40
N TRP A 164 -0.07 -7.05 11.69
CA TRP A 164 0.18 -5.95 12.63
C TRP A 164 1.48 -5.21 12.33
N ALA A 165 2.57 -5.93 12.00
CA ALA A 165 3.81 -5.30 11.57
C ALA A 165 3.60 -4.46 10.30
N ALA A 166 2.89 -5.00 9.31
CA ALA A 166 2.59 -4.28 8.06
C ALA A 166 1.73 -3.03 8.26
N GLN A 167 0.84 -3.02 9.27
CA GLN A 167 -0.07 -1.91 9.55
C GLN A 167 0.54 -0.83 10.45
N LEU A 168 1.36 -1.22 11.42
CA LEU A 168 1.72 -0.37 12.55
C LEU A 168 3.19 0.04 12.59
N TYR A 169 4.10 -0.78 12.02
CA TYR A 169 5.50 -0.39 11.94
C TYR A 169 5.72 0.66 10.84
N LYS A 170 6.41 1.73 11.16
CA LYS A 170 6.70 2.84 10.23
C LYS A 170 7.99 2.55 9.46
N PHE A 171 7.87 1.91 8.31
CA PHE A 171 9.02 1.60 7.44
C PHE A 171 9.55 2.88 6.77
N THR A 172 10.69 3.39 7.23
CA THR A 172 11.35 4.60 6.70
C THR A 172 12.49 4.29 5.75
N GLU A 173 12.96 3.03 5.73
CA GLU A 173 14.04 2.57 4.87
C GLU A 173 13.54 1.62 3.77
N PHE A 174 14.24 1.61 2.63
CA PHE A 174 13.92 0.71 1.52
C PHE A 174 14.28 -0.74 1.87
N ASN A 175 13.45 -1.68 1.39
CA ASN A 175 13.65 -3.12 1.58
C ASN A 175 13.81 -3.55 3.05
N SER A 176 13.14 -2.85 3.95
CA SER A 176 13.21 -3.10 5.40
C SER A 176 12.12 -4.04 5.92
N PHE A 177 11.18 -4.48 5.08
CA PHE A 177 10.17 -5.48 5.41
C PHE A 177 10.39 -6.77 4.63
N ILE A 178 10.73 -7.84 5.33
CA ILE A 178 11.04 -9.15 4.76
C ILE A 178 9.99 -10.16 5.22
N THR A 179 9.22 -10.70 4.29
CA THR A 179 8.09 -11.58 4.63
C THR A 179 7.69 -12.47 3.47
N SER A 180 7.11 -13.64 3.76
CA SER A 180 6.53 -14.53 2.76
C SER A 180 5.10 -14.10 2.39
N GLY A 181 4.96 -12.91 1.78
CA GLY A 181 3.65 -12.35 1.42
C GLY A 181 3.01 -12.97 0.16
N GLY A 182 3.80 -13.65 -0.67
CA GLY A 182 3.32 -14.30 -1.89
C GLY A 182 2.86 -15.74 -1.66
N LEU A 183 3.74 -16.60 -1.15
CA LEU A 183 3.47 -18.02 -0.92
C LEU A 183 2.95 -18.32 0.49
N GLY A 184 3.11 -17.41 1.44
CA GLY A 184 2.65 -17.60 2.81
C GLY A 184 3.39 -18.73 3.55
N ALA A 185 4.70 -18.90 3.30
CA ALA A 185 5.50 -19.96 3.91
C ALA A 185 5.66 -19.69 5.42
N MET A 186 5.18 -20.64 6.23
CA MET A 186 5.37 -20.60 7.69
C MET A 186 6.84 -20.83 8.04
N GLY A 187 7.36 -20.12 9.07
CA GLY A 187 8.75 -20.22 9.47
C GLY A 187 9.74 -19.51 8.54
N PHE A 188 9.27 -18.59 7.71
CA PHE A 188 10.09 -17.83 6.77
C PHE A 188 11.10 -16.91 7.48
N GLU A 189 10.79 -16.50 8.70
CA GLU A 189 11.57 -15.59 9.54
C GLU A 189 12.77 -16.24 10.25
N THR A 190 12.90 -17.56 10.20
CA THR A 190 13.95 -18.33 10.92
C THR A 190 15.23 -18.52 10.12
#